data_5252dbc1b2a5e1de8a9ad5216dd09c3a
#
_entry.id   5252dbc1b2a5e1de8a9ad5216dd09c3a
#
_cell.length_a   1.000
_cell.length_b   1.000
_cell.length_c   1.000
_cell.angle_alpha   90.00
_cell.angle_beta   90.00
_cell.angle_gamma   90.00
#
_symmetry.space_group_name_H-M   'P 1'
#
loop_
_entity.id
_entity.type
_entity.pdbx_description
1 polymer ?
#
loop_
_entity_poly.entity_id
_entity_poly.type
_entity_poly.pdbx_seq_one_letter_code
_entity_poly.pdbx_strand_id
1 'polypeptide(L)'
;MKFNNKVAIVTGGGRDIGRQVSLKLAAEGAKVVVNYANDAASAEETLRLIEAAGGTAVLHRADVTTPEGVDGLVSAAQAAFGPGVDILVNTAGGMVARKPLLEIDDAFYDSVMDVNFRSTFLTTRAVVPHMSSGAAIVNFASQAGRDGGGPGASLYAVSKAAVMTFTRAMAKELGPKGIRVNALCCGMISTRFHDDFTKPEVRQAVANGTPLRREGRPEEAADVAVFLASDAAGFMTGANVDVNGGTYFS
;
A
#
# COMPACT_ATOMS: atom_id res chain seq x y z
N MET A 1 16.99 13.57 8.34
CA MET A 1 15.74 13.28 7.61
C MET A 1 16.09 12.53 6.32
N LYS A 2 15.57 11.32 6.16
CA LYS A 2 15.90 10.42 5.01
C LYS A 2 15.29 10.88 3.69
N PHE A 3 14.19 11.65 3.76
CA PHE A 3 13.40 12.03 2.57
C PHE A 3 13.28 13.55 2.40
N ASN A 4 14.27 14.31 2.85
CA ASN A 4 14.22 15.77 2.77
C ASN A 4 13.91 16.25 1.34
N ASN A 5 12.83 17.03 1.20
CA ASN A 5 12.29 17.54 -0.08
C ASN A 5 11.82 16.48 -1.09
N LYS A 6 11.77 15.18 -0.74
CA LYS A 6 11.20 14.14 -1.61
C LYS A 6 9.67 14.26 -1.66
N VAL A 7 9.11 14.02 -2.83
CA VAL A 7 7.64 13.98 -3.04
C VAL A 7 7.16 12.54 -2.99
N ALA A 8 6.22 12.28 -2.10
CA ALA A 8 5.63 10.96 -1.91
C ALA A 8 4.12 10.98 -2.19
N ILE A 9 3.62 9.99 -2.93
CA ILE A 9 2.20 9.71 -3.09
C ILE A 9 1.87 8.44 -2.32
N VAL A 10 0.87 8.48 -1.42
CA VAL A 10 0.39 7.32 -0.67
C VAL A 10 -1.09 7.10 -1.00
N THR A 11 -1.40 6.06 -1.78
CA THR A 11 -2.80 5.69 -2.04
C THR A 11 -3.41 5.03 -0.81
N GLY A 12 -4.68 5.34 -0.48
CA GLY A 12 -5.27 4.86 0.77
C GLY A 12 -4.54 5.37 2.02
N GLY A 13 -3.86 6.52 1.92
CA GLY A 13 -2.98 7.10 2.97
C GLY A 13 -3.69 7.66 4.20
N GLY A 14 -5.03 7.70 4.21
CA GLY A 14 -5.80 8.41 5.24
C GLY A 14 -6.05 7.63 6.53
N ARG A 15 -5.83 6.33 6.57
CA ARG A 15 -6.10 5.49 7.77
C ARG A 15 -5.20 4.26 7.84
N ASP A 16 -5.26 3.56 8.96
CA ASP A 16 -4.58 2.26 9.18
C ASP A 16 -3.09 2.30 8.78
N ILE A 17 -2.61 1.32 8.02
CA ILE A 17 -1.22 1.25 7.56
C ILE A 17 -0.87 2.48 6.70
N GLY A 18 -1.78 2.90 5.79
CA GLY A 18 -1.55 4.05 4.93
C GLY A 18 -1.32 5.35 5.71
N ARG A 19 -2.08 5.57 6.80
CA ARG A 19 -1.83 6.68 7.74
C ARG A 19 -0.43 6.61 8.32
N GLN A 20 -0.02 5.45 8.83
CA GLN A 20 1.29 5.31 9.46
C GLN A 20 2.43 5.52 8.45
N VAL A 21 2.27 5.05 7.21
CA VAL A 21 3.21 5.34 6.12
C VAL A 21 3.29 6.85 5.86
N SER A 22 2.14 7.52 5.74
CA SER A 22 2.08 8.97 5.49
C SER A 22 2.74 9.78 6.61
N LEU A 23 2.45 9.44 7.87
CA LEU A 23 3.05 10.07 9.05
C LEU A 23 4.57 9.89 9.09
N LYS A 24 5.05 8.66 8.87
CA LYS A 24 6.49 8.35 8.94
C LYS A 24 7.28 8.98 7.79
N LEU A 25 6.75 9.00 6.57
CA LEU A 25 7.37 9.68 5.43
C LEU A 25 7.47 11.18 5.69
N ALA A 26 6.39 11.81 6.18
CA ALA A 26 6.38 13.23 6.51
C ALA A 26 7.35 13.57 7.65
N ALA A 27 7.40 12.76 8.70
CA ALA A 27 8.34 12.93 9.82
C ALA A 27 9.81 12.84 9.39
N GLU A 28 10.10 12.09 8.31
CA GLU A 28 11.44 12.00 7.71
C GLU A 28 11.70 13.04 6.61
N GLY A 29 10.80 14.04 6.47
CA GLY A 29 10.97 15.22 5.61
C GLY A 29 10.38 15.12 4.20
N ALA A 30 9.61 14.06 3.89
CA ALA A 30 8.88 13.98 2.63
C ALA A 30 7.69 14.96 2.61
N LYS A 31 7.37 15.46 1.42
CA LYS A 31 6.12 16.15 1.10
C LYS A 31 5.13 15.08 0.62
N VAL A 32 4.04 14.88 1.35
CA VAL A 32 3.16 13.71 1.16
C VAL A 32 1.84 14.10 0.53
N VAL A 33 1.46 13.46 -0.57
CA VAL A 33 0.10 13.47 -1.08
C VAL A 33 -0.64 12.27 -0.48
N VAL A 34 -1.57 12.56 0.42
CA VAL A 34 -2.41 11.54 1.08
C VAL A 34 -3.67 11.35 0.25
N ASN A 35 -3.74 10.28 -0.50
CA ASN A 35 -4.96 9.94 -1.24
C ASN A 35 -5.94 9.17 -0.35
N TYR A 36 -7.22 9.47 -0.53
CA TYR A 36 -8.35 8.73 0.04
C TYR A 36 -9.53 8.71 -0.94
N ALA A 37 -10.42 7.73 -0.81
CA ALA A 37 -11.63 7.64 -1.64
C ALA A 37 -12.88 8.13 -0.89
N ASN A 38 -13.22 7.50 0.24
CA ASN A 38 -14.52 7.69 0.90
C ASN A 38 -14.44 8.21 2.34
N ASP A 39 -13.34 7.98 3.06
CA ASP A 39 -13.20 8.30 4.48
C ASP A 39 -12.46 9.65 4.66
N ALA A 40 -13.19 10.76 4.45
CA ALA A 40 -12.64 12.10 4.56
C ALA A 40 -12.18 12.41 6.00
N ALA A 41 -12.99 12.04 7.00
CA ALA A 41 -12.65 12.33 8.40
C ALA A 41 -11.32 11.67 8.84
N SER A 42 -11.09 10.42 8.45
CA SER A 42 -9.82 9.76 8.72
C SER A 42 -8.65 10.41 7.98
N ALA A 43 -8.86 10.90 6.76
CA ALA A 43 -7.83 11.57 5.98
C ALA A 43 -7.49 12.95 6.57
N GLU A 44 -8.50 13.73 6.98
CA GLU A 44 -8.32 15.01 7.67
C GLU A 44 -7.56 14.88 8.98
N GLU A 45 -7.88 13.85 9.76
CA GLU A 45 -7.12 13.55 10.99
C GLU A 45 -5.66 13.19 10.67
N THR A 46 -5.40 12.45 9.58
CA THR A 46 -4.03 12.15 9.16
C THR A 46 -3.27 13.42 8.78
N LEU A 47 -3.89 14.34 8.04
CA LEU A 47 -3.30 15.64 7.71
C LEU A 47 -2.98 16.42 8.96
N ARG A 48 -3.95 16.55 9.87
CA ARG A 48 -3.78 17.26 11.15
C ARG A 48 -2.60 16.71 11.96
N LEU A 49 -2.46 15.39 12.02
CA LEU A 49 -1.35 14.75 12.73
C LEU A 49 0.01 15.02 12.07
N ILE A 50 0.06 15.04 10.74
CA ILE A 50 1.28 15.38 9.98
C ILE A 50 1.69 16.83 10.26
N GLU A 51 0.74 17.76 10.16
CA GLU A 51 0.97 19.20 10.40
C GLU A 51 1.37 19.49 11.84
N ALA A 52 0.71 18.86 12.80
CA ALA A 52 1.04 18.99 14.22
C ALA A 52 2.47 18.51 14.56
N ALA A 53 2.99 17.57 13.78
CA ALA A 53 4.37 17.10 13.88
C ALA A 53 5.37 17.95 13.05
N GLY A 54 4.92 19.03 12.40
CA GLY A 54 5.75 19.89 11.57
C GLY A 54 6.07 19.32 10.19
N GLY A 55 5.36 18.28 9.76
CA GLY A 55 5.45 17.70 8.43
C GLY A 55 4.66 18.47 7.38
N THR A 56 4.79 18.07 6.11
CA THR A 56 4.09 18.70 4.98
C THR A 56 3.27 17.66 4.22
N ALA A 57 1.97 17.87 4.09
CA ALA A 57 1.10 17.01 3.31
C ALA A 57 -0.05 17.79 2.66
N VAL A 58 -0.65 17.19 1.64
CA VAL A 58 -1.94 17.60 1.06
C VAL A 58 -2.86 16.39 0.92
N LEU A 59 -4.15 16.62 1.07
CA LEU A 59 -5.17 15.59 0.82
C LEU A 59 -5.62 15.64 -0.64
N HIS A 60 -5.82 14.47 -1.22
CA HIS A 60 -6.49 14.38 -2.51
C HIS A 60 -7.51 13.23 -2.52
N ARG A 61 -8.80 13.62 -2.67
CA ARG A 61 -9.87 12.63 -2.83
C ARG A 61 -9.91 12.13 -4.26
N ALA A 62 -9.65 10.86 -4.47
CA ALA A 62 -9.77 10.23 -5.78
C ALA A 62 -10.02 8.72 -5.66
N ASP A 63 -10.82 8.19 -6.57
CA ASP A 63 -10.93 6.75 -6.78
C ASP A 63 -9.79 6.30 -7.71
N VAL A 64 -8.80 5.64 -7.14
CA VAL A 64 -7.63 5.15 -7.87
C VAL A 64 -7.88 3.88 -8.69
N THR A 65 -9.12 3.40 -8.73
CA THR A 65 -9.55 2.32 -9.65
C THR A 65 -9.90 2.87 -11.03
N THR A 66 -9.96 4.19 -11.20
CA THR A 66 -10.30 4.87 -12.47
C THR A 66 -9.11 5.66 -13.02
N PRO A 67 -8.94 5.74 -14.35
CA PRO A 67 -7.89 6.56 -14.96
C PRO A 67 -8.00 8.04 -14.54
N GLU A 68 -9.22 8.59 -14.55
CA GLU A 68 -9.48 10.00 -14.22
C GLU A 68 -9.08 10.33 -12.78
N GLY A 69 -9.38 9.41 -11.83
CA GLY A 69 -9.00 9.57 -10.44
C GLY A 69 -7.48 9.55 -10.24
N VAL A 70 -6.79 8.71 -10.97
CA VAL A 70 -5.32 8.61 -10.92
C VAL A 70 -4.65 9.83 -11.59
N ASP A 71 -5.15 10.28 -12.74
CA ASP A 71 -4.63 11.46 -13.42
C ASP A 71 -4.82 12.72 -12.55
N GLY A 72 -5.98 12.83 -11.88
CA GLY A 72 -6.22 13.87 -10.87
C GLY A 72 -5.25 13.83 -9.70
N LEU A 73 -4.91 12.63 -9.22
CA LEU A 73 -3.96 12.43 -8.12
C LEU A 73 -2.54 12.90 -8.50
N VAL A 74 -2.07 12.55 -9.71
CA VAL A 74 -0.78 13.00 -10.23
C VAL A 74 -0.76 14.51 -10.40
N SER A 75 -1.82 15.08 -10.98
CA SER A 75 -1.97 16.54 -11.16
C SER A 75 -1.94 17.29 -9.82
N ALA A 76 -2.60 16.76 -8.79
CA ALA A 76 -2.59 17.33 -7.45
C ALA A 76 -1.18 17.31 -6.82
N ALA A 77 -0.43 16.22 -7.01
CA ALA A 77 0.95 16.11 -6.54
C ALA A 77 1.84 17.18 -7.20
N GLN A 78 1.71 17.32 -8.51
CA GLN A 78 2.48 18.31 -9.29
C GLN A 78 2.14 19.75 -8.93
N ALA A 79 0.86 20.04 -8.75
CA ALA A 79 0.41 21.39 -8.36
C ALA A 79 0.91 21.77 -6.96
N ALA A 80 0.94 20.82 -6.03
CA ALA A 80 1.35 21.09 -4.64
C ALA A 80 2.87 21.13 -4.47
N PHE A 81 3.64 20.27 -5.17
CA PHE A 81 5.03 19.97 -4.81
C PHE A 81 5.99 19.99 -5.99
N GLY A 82 5.52 20.26 -7.21
CA GLY A 82 6.32 20.29 -8.42
C GLY A 82 6.25 18.99 -9.24
N PRO A 83 6.91 18.94 -10.41
CA PRO A 83 6.65 17.94 -11.45
C PRO A 83 7.13 16.53 -11.15
N GLY A 84 8.03 16.35 -10.18
CA GLY A 84 8.66 15.07 -9.87
C GLY A 84 7.94 14.31 -8.76
N VAL A 85 7.97 12.98 -8.81
CA VAL A 85 7.55 12.08 -7.74
C VAL A 85 8.71 11.13 -7.42
N ASP A 86 9.12 11.08 -6.16
CA ASP A 86 10.24 10.24 -5.71
C ASP A 86 9.77 8.91 -5.12
N ILE A 87 8.60 8.91 -4.50
CA ILE A 87 8.08 7.74 -3.78
C ILE A 87 6.61 7.53 -4.13
N LEU A 88 6.27 6.31 -4.54
CA LEU A 88 4.88 5.85 -4.65
C LEU A 88 4.66 4.70 -3.68
N VAL A 89 3.67 4.83 -2.80
CA VAL A 89 3.25 3.72 -1.91
C VAL A 89 1.81 3.35 -2.22
N ASN A 90 1.60 2.17 -2.78
CA ASN A 90 0.30 1.62 -3.14
C ASN A 90 -0.27 0.82 -1.96
N THR A 91 -1.00 1.51 -1.04
CA THR A 91 -1.70 0.87 0.08
C THR A 91 -3.20 0.68 -0.16
N ALA A 92 -3.78 1.35 -1.16
CA ALA A 92 -5.19 1.15 -1.51
C ALA A 92 -5.47 -0.33 -1.81
N GLY A 93 -6.52 -0.85 -1.21
CA GLY A 93 -6.90 -2.25 -1.35
C GLY A 93 -7.83 -2.72 -0.23
N GLY A 94 -8.44 -3.88 -0.43
CA GLY A 94 -9.35 -4.46 0.55
C GLY A 94 -9.95 -5.78 0.10
N MET A 95 -10.63 -6.48 1.00
CA MET A 95 -11.25 -7.77 0.71
C MET A 95 -12.59 -7.63 -0.02
N VAL A 96 -13.25 -6.49 0.08
CA VAL A 96 -14.64 -6.22 -0.35
C VAL A 96 -15.63 -7.09 0.43
N ALA A 97 -15.58 -8.42 0.26
CA ALA A 97 -16.32 -9.40 1.07
C ALA A 97 -15.64 -10.77 0.97
N ARG A 98 -16.11 -11.72 1.77
CA ARG A 98 -15.79 -13.14 1.63
C ARG A 98 -16.93 -13.83 0.88
N LYS A 99 -16.62 -14.47 -0.26
CA LYS A 99 -17.59 -15.24 -1.05
C LYS A 99 -17.03 -16.62 -1.43
N PRO A 100 -17.78 -17.71 -1.23
CA PRO A 100 -17.45 -19.01 -1.83
C PRO A 100 -17.43 -18.92 -3.36
N LEU A 101 -16.67 -19.78 -4.01
CA LEU A 101 -16.48 -19.73 -5.47
C LEU A 101 -17.79 -19.63 -6.28
N LEU A 102 -18.80 -20.41 -5.91
CA LEU A 102 -20.08 -20.47 -6.63
C LEU A 102 -20.99 -19.24 -6.43
N GLU A 103 -20.65 -18.36 -5.47
CA GLU A 103 -21.37 -17.12 -5.18
C GLU A 103 -20.69 -15.89 -5.81
N ILE A 104 -19.54 -16.09 -6.44
CA ILE A 104 -18.79 -15.04 -7.11
C ILE A 104 -19.44 -14.76 -8.47
N ASP A 105 -19.94 -13.55 -8.64
CA ASP A 105 -20.38 -12.98 -9.91
C ASP A 105 -19.31 -12.06 -10.52
N ASP A 106 -19.49 -11.67 -11.79
CA ASP A 106 -18.55 -10.83 -12.51
C ASP A 106 -18.36 -9.46 -11.83
N ALA A 107 -19.42 -8.88 -11.30
CA ALA A 107 -19.36 -7.59 -10.60
C ALA A 107 -18.50 -7.67 -9.32
N PHE A 108 -18.60 -8.74 -8.55
CA PHE A 108 -17.73 -8.97 -7.40
C PHE A 108 -16.29 -9.23 -7.83
N TYR A 109 -16.09 -10.02 -8.89
CA TYR A 109 -14.76 -10.24 -9.47
C TYR A 109 -14.09 -8.92 -9.83
N ASP A 110 -14.77 -8.08 -10.62
CA ASP A 110 -14.26 -6.77 -11.05
C ASP A 110 -13.95 -5.88 -9.84
N SER A 111 -14.87 -5.78 -8.87
CA SER A 111 -14.69 -4.99 -7.68
C SER A 111 -13.42 -5.36 -6.88
N VAL A 112 -13.16 -6.66 -6.68
CA VAL A 112 -11.97 -7.12 -5.94
C VAL A 112 -10.69 -6.88 -6.74
N MET A 113 -10.71 -7.15 -8.04
CA MET A 113 -9.55 -6.94 -8.90
C MET A 113 -9.25 -5.45 -9.07
N ASP A 114 -10.26 -4.61 -9.22
CA ASP A 114 -10.13 -3.17 -9.39
C ASP A 114 -9.50 -2.52 -8.16
N VAL A 115 -10.04 -2.78 -6.97
CA VAL A 115 -9.53 -2.13 -5.75
C VAL A 115 -8.13 -2.58 -5.38
N ASN A 116 -7.71 -3.81 -5.69
CA ASN A 116 -6.42 -4.35 -5.28
C ASN A 116 -5.32 -4.30 -6.36
N PHE A 117 -5.64 -4.73 -7.58
CA PHE A 117 -4.63 -4.85 -8.63
C PHE A 117 -4.72 -3.72 -9.65
N ARG A 118 -5.90 -3.43 -10.20
CA ARG A 118 -6.04 -2.35 -11.19
C ARG A 118 -5.62 -1.01 -10.63
N SER A 119 -5.98 -0.69 -9.38
CA SER A 119 -5.54 0.52 -8.68
C SER A 119 -4.01 0.64 -8.63
N THR A 120 -3.31 -0.45 -8.24
CA THR A 120 -1.84 -0.50 -8.21
C THR A 120 -1.24 -0.34 -9.60
N PHE A 121 -1.83 -0.98 -10.62
CA PHE A 121 -1.38 -0.84 -12.00
C PHE A 121 -1.57 0.58 -12.53
N LEU A 122 -2.76 1.16 -12.37
CA LEU A 122 -3.07 2.51 -12.88
C LEU A 122 -2.20 3.57 -12.22
N THR A 123 -2.06 3.55 -10.90
CA THR A 123 -1.22 4.52 -10.18
C THR A 123 0.24 4.38 -10.57
N THR A 124 0.76 3.17 -10.67
CA THR A 124 2.15 2.94 -11.12
C THR A 124 2.36 3.48 -12.53
N ARG A 125 1.46 3.16 -13.47
CA ARG A 125 1.54 3.62 -14.86
C ARG A 125 1.52 5.14 -14.98
N ALA A 126 0.68 5.82 -14.22
CA ALA A 126 0.57 7.28 -14.29
C ALA A 126 1.71 8.00 -13.57
N VAL A 127 2.24 7.44 -12.50
CA VAL A 127 3.32 8.09 -11.71
C VAL A 127 4.71 7.88 -12.31
N VAL A 128 4.97 6.71 -12.91
CA VAL A 128 6.31 6.38 -13.46
C VAL A 128 6.88 7.41 -14.45
N PRO A 129 6.09 8.06 -15.34
CA PRO A 129 6.62 9.13 -16.22
C PRO A 129 7.19 10.33 -15.46
N HIS A 130 6.84 10.51 -14.20
CA HIS A 130 7.26 11.61 -13.33
C HIS A 130 8.35 11.20 -12.32
N MET A 131 8.83 9.94 -12.40
CA MET A 131 9.89 9.41 -11.55
C MET A 131 11.25 9.51 -12.22
N SER A 132 12.28 9.81 -11.43
CA SER A 132 13.67 9.85 -11.85
C SER A 132 14.49 8.74 -11.15
N SER A 133 15.76 8.57 -11.57
CA SER A 133 16.69 7.66 -10.90
C SER A 133 16.78 7.96 -9.39
N GLY A 134 16.76 6.91 -8.60
CA GLY A 134 16.69 6.98 -7.14
C GLY A 134 15.26 6.89 -6.57
N ALA A 135 14.22 6.95 -7.41
CA ALA A 135 12.84 6.80 -6.97
C ALA A 135 12.51 5.36 -6.52
N ALA A 136 11.47 5.23 -5.72
CA ALA A 136 11.03 3.95 -5.19
C ALA A 136 9.50 3.78 -5.25
N ILE A 137 9.07 2.57 -5.61
CA ILE A 137 7.68 2.12 -5.55
C ILE A 137 7.57 1.02 -4.51
N VAL A 138 6.61 1.14 -3.60
CA VAL A 138 6.31 0.15 -2.56
C VAL A 138 4.86 -0.28 -2.68
N ASN A 139 4.63 -1.54 -2.98
CA ASN A 139 3.31 -2.11 -3.14
C ASN A 139 2.88 -2.90 -1.90
N PHE A 140 1.60 -2.87 -1.56
CA PHE A 140 1.04 -3.70 -0.49
C PHE A 140 0.37 -4.94 -1.07
N ALA A 141 1.10 -6.05 -1.04
CA ALA A 141 0.59 -7.38 -1.26
C ALA A 141 0.01 -7.97 0.05
N SER A 142 -0.04 -9.27 0.17
CA SER A 142 -0.52 -9.99 1.35
C SER A 142 0.07 -11.38 1.40
N GLN A 143 0.21 -11.95 2.60
CA GLN A 143 0.46 -13.38 2.79
C GLN A 143 -0.58 -14.23 2.04
N ALA A 144 -1.84 -13.78 1.98
CA ALA A 144 -2.88 -14.47 1.22
C ALA A 144 -2.51 -14.69 -0.25
N GLY A 145 -1.70 -13.81 -0.86
CA GLY A 145 -1.17 -14.00 -2.22
C GLY A 145 -0.16 -15.15 -2.34
N ARG A 146 0.33 -15.70 -1.23
CA ARG A 146 1.26 -16.84 -1.19
C ARG A 146 0.54 -18.15 -0.89
N ASP A 147 -0.37 -18.13 0.10
CA ASP A 147 -1.00 -19.33 0.65
C ASP A 147 -2.47 -19.52 0.24
N GLY A 148 -3.03 -18.59 -0.54
CA GLY A 148 -4.42 -18.62 -1.00
C GLY A 148 -5.40 -17.98 -0.02
N GLY A 149 -4.97 -17.61 1.18
CA GLY A 149 -5.80 -17.00 2.20
C GLY A 149 -6.81 -17.96 2.83
N GLY A 150 -7.68 -17.44 3.69
CA GLY A 150 -8.74 -18.21 4.35
C GLY A 150 -9.99 -18.39 3.46
N PRO A 151 -10.98 -19.18 3.94
CA PRO A 151 -12.22 -19.43 3.20
C PRO A 151 -12.89 -18.16 2.69
N GLY A 152 -13.35 -18.19 1.44
CA GLY A 152 -14.02 -17.06 0.77
C GLY A 152 -13.10 -15.90 0.37
N ALA A 153 -11.77 -16.05 0.48
CA ALA A 153 -10.80 -15.01 0.14
C ALA A 153 -10.09 -15.25 -1.20
N SER A 154 -10.54 -16.17 -2.04
CA SER A 154 -9.83 -16.60 -3.25
C SER A 154 -9.48 -15.46 -4.19
N LEU A 155 -10.43 -14.58 -4.53
CA LEU A 155 -10.17 -13.44 -5.43
C LEU A 155 -9.24 -12.41 -4.79
N TYR A 156 -9.39 -12.14 -3.49
CA TYR A 156 -8.44 -11.29 -2.77
C TYR A 156 -7.03 -11.87 -2.85
N ALA A 157 -6.86 -13.16 -2.58
CA ALA A 157 -5.57 -13.85 -2.66
C ALA A 157 -4.97 -13.75 -4.06
N VAL A 158 -5.77 -14.02 -5.12
CA VAL A 158 -5.35 -13.90 -6.51
C VAL A 158 -4.93 -12.45 -6.83
N SER A 159 -5.71 -11.45 -6.42
CA SER A 159 -5.37 -10.04 -6.67
C SER A 159 -4.05 -9.64 -6.00
N LYS A 160 -3.78 -10.14 -4.79
CA LYS A 160 -2.53 -9.88 -4.06
C LYS A 160 -1.33 -10.66 -4.62
N ALA A 161 -1.54 -11.86 -5.16
CA ALA A 161 -0.55 -12.58 -5.96
C ALA A 161 -0.21 -11.84 -7.26
N ALA A 162 -1.20 -11.25 -7.92
CA ALA A 162 -0.98 -10.39 -9.09
C ALA A 162 -0.09 -9.18 -8.75
N VAL A 163 -0.32 -8.51 -7.62
CA VAL A 163 0.55 -7.41 -7.13
C VAL A 163 1.99 -7.88 -6.92
N MET A 164 2.20 -9.07 -6.35
CA MET A 164 3.54 -9.64 -6.15
C MET A 164 4.28 -9.90 -7.47
N THR A 165 3.58 -10.45 -8.46
CA THR A 165 4.15 -10.72 -9.78
C THR A 165 4.40 -9.42 -10.54
N PHE A 166 3.46 -8.47 -10.49
CA PHE A 166 3.61 -7.14 -11.06
C PHE A 166 4.82 -6.39 -10.47
N THR A 167 5.04 -6.48 -9.17
CA THR A 167 6.22 -5.92 -8.49
C THR A 167 7.52 -6.43 -9.12
N ARG A 168 7.62 -7.75 -9.36
CA ARG A 168 8.81 -8.35 -10.00
C ARG A 168 8.96 -7.93 -11.46
N ALA A 169 7.86 -7.82 -12.20
CA ALA A 169 7.88 -7.36 -13.58
C ALA A 169 8.37 -5.90 -13.67
N MET A 170 7.79 -5.02 -12.85
CA MET A 170 8.19 -3.60 -12.82
C MET A 170 9.62 -3.40 -12.30
N ALA A 171 10.09 -4.21 -11.39
CA ALA A 171 11.49 -4.17 -10.96
C ALA A 171 12.47 -4.41 -12.11
N LYS A 172 12.16 -5.37 -13.00
CA LYS A 172 12.96 -5.63 -14.20
C LYS A 172 12.88 -4.52 -15.23
N GLU A 173 11.67 -3.96 -15.44
CA GLU A 173 11.42 -2.93 -16.43
C GLU A 173 11.99 -1.56 -16.03
N LEU A 174 11.83 -1.20 -14.75
CA LEU A 174 12.20 0.13 -14.23
C LEU A 174 13.60 0.17 -13.61
N GLY A 175 14.17 -0.98 -13.26
CA GLY A 175 15.52 -1.09 -12.71
C GLY A 175 16.59 -0.40 -13.57
N PRO A 176 16.62 -0.56 -14.92
CA PRO A 176 17.55 0.16 -15.79
C PRO A 176 17.39 1.69 -15.74
N LYS A 177 16.26 2.20 -15.29
CA LYS A 177 16.01 3.64 -15.05
C LYS A 177 16.40 4.09 -13.62
N GLY A 178 16.94 3.20 -12.80
CA GLY A 178 17.28 3.48 -11.40
C GLY A 178 16.08 3.58 -10.47
N ILE A 179 14.91 3.04 -10.85
CA ILE A 179 13.69 3.02 -10.02
C ILE A 179 13.55 1.64 -9.39
N ARG A 180 13.45 1.58 -8.06
CA ARG A 180 13.26 0.34 -7.31
C ARG A 180 11.77 0.06 -7.10
N VAL A 181 11.37 -1.21 -7.19
CA VAL A 181 9.98 -1.62 -6.98
C VAL A 181 9.97 -2.85 -6.07
N ASN A 182 9.37 -2.71 -4.88
CA ASN A 182 9.27 -3.80 -3.90
C ASN A 182 7.84 -3.90 -3.36
N ALA A 183 7.52 -5.02 -2.73
CA ALA A 183 6.23 -5.20 -2.06
C ALA A 183 6.39 -5.74 -0.64
N LEU A 184 5.38 -5.46 0.20
CA LEU A 184 5.18 -6.10 1.49
C LEU A 184 4.10 -7.17 1.37
N CYS A 185 4.37 -8.36 1.91
CA CYS A 185 3.41 -9.44 2.09
C CYS A 185 2.98 -9.46 3.56
N CYS A 186 1.97 -8.63 3.88
CA CYS A 186 1.48 -8.52 5.25
C CYS A 186 0.68 -9.76 5.67
N GLY A 187 0.94 -10.24 6.86
CA GLY A 187 0.07 -11.17 7.58
C GLY A 187 -1.08 -10.43 8.26
N MET A 188 -1.51 -10.91 9.44
CA MET A 188 -2.56 -10.25 10.21
C MET A 188 -2.01 -9.00 10.91
N ILE A 189 -2.40 -7.84 10.40
CA ILE A 189 -2.09 -6.52 10.97
C ILE A 189 -3.37 -5.94 11.57
N SER A 190 -3.32 -5.50 12.82
CA SER A 190 -4.47 -4.94 13.55
C SER A 190 -4.94 -3.63 12.90
N THR A 191 -5.95 -3.73 12.05
CA THR A 191 -6.52 -2.67 11.23
C THR A 191 -8.02 -2.87 11.11
N ARG A 192 -8.73 -1.83 10.68
CA ARG A 192 -10.15 -1.91 10.35
C ARG A 192 -10.49 -3.02 9.36
N PHE A 193 -9.57 -3.38 8.45
CA PHE A 193 -9.75 -4.54 7.58
C PHE A 193 -10.08 -5.82 8.36
N HIS A 194 -9.38 -6.10 9.47
CA HIS A 194 -9.66 -7.28 10.28
C HIS A 194 -10.85 -7.09 11.22
N ASP A 195 -11.17 -5.85 11.61
CA ASP A 195 -12.39 -5.56 12.37
C ASP A 195 -13.65 -5.87 11.53
N ASP A 196 -13.61 -5.55 10.23
CA ASP A 196 -14.73 -5.74 9.31
C ASP A 196 -14.82 -7.19 8.76
N PHE A 197 -13.69 -7.87 8.52
CA PHE A 197 -13.66 -9.13 7.74
C PHE A 197 -13.16 -10.36 8.50
N THR A 198 -12.82 -10.25 9.80
CA THR A 198 -12.29 -11.37 10.57
C THR A 198 -12.92 -11.42 11.94
N LYS A 199 -13.61 -12.52 12.24
CA LYS A 199 -14.25 -12.72 13.55
C LYS A 199 -13.20 -12.69 14.68
N PRO A 200 -13.53 -12.16 15.87
CA PRO A 200 -12.60 -12.03 16.99
C PRO A 200 -11.90 -13.34 17.39
N GLU A 201 -12.65 -14.45 17.41
CA GLU A 201 -12.10 -15.77 17.74
C GLU A 201 -11.10 -16.27 16.70
N VAL A 202 -11.30 -15.93 15.41
CA VAL A 202 -10.37 -16.24 14.32
C VAL A 202 -9.11 -15.38 14.44
N ARG A 203 -9.26 -14.08 14.75
CA ARG A 203 -8.11 -13.19 15.01
C ARG A 203 -7.25 -13.73 16.14
N GLN A 204 -7.88 -14.11 17.26
CA GLN A 204 -7.16 -14.65 18.42
C GLN A 204 -6.47 -15.97 18.08
N ALA A 205 -7.12 -16.86 17.33
CA ALA A 205 -6.52 -18.13 16.90
C ALA A 205 -5.31 -17.92 15.99
N VAL A 206 -5.40 -17.00 15.02
CA VAL A 206 -4.27 -16.65 14.14
C VAL A 206 -3.15 -16.01 14.94
N ALA A 207 -3.44 -15.06 15.82
CA ALA A 207 -2.45 -14.42 16.67
C ALA A 207 -1.70 -15.46 17.53
N ASN A 208 -2.42 -16.39 18.15
CA ASN A 208 -1.84 -17.46 18.94
C ASN A 208 -1.04 -18.47 18.10
N GLY A 209 -1.39 -18.64 16.82
CA GLY A 209 -0.67 -19.48 15.87
C GLY A 209 0.60 -18.84 15.30
N THR A 210 0.70 -17.53 15.36
CA THR A 210 1.87 -16.78 14.91
C THR A 210 3.08 -17.08 15.81
N PRO A 211 4.28 -17.33 15.31
CA PRO A 211 5.48 -17.47 16.13
C PRO A 211 5.68 -16.33 17.13
N LEU A 212 5.37 -15.08 16.74
CA LEU A 212 5.44 -13.92 17.64
C LEU A 212 4.23 -13.79 18.58
N ARG A 213 3.24 -14.69 18.51
CA ARG A 213 2.07 -14.79 19.41
C ARG A 213 1.21 -13.54 19.50
N ARG A 214 1.15 -12.74 18.45
CA ARG A 214 0.34 -11.53 18.36
C ARG A 214 0.04 -11.14 16.92
N GLU A 215 -0.90 -10.24 16.75
CA GLU A 215 -1.06 -9.48 15.52
C GLU A 215 0.10 -8.47 15.35
N GLY A 216 0.41 -8.11 14.12
CA GLY A 216 1.26 -6.96 13.81
C GLY A 216 0.49 -5.64 14.02
N ARG A 217 1.21 -4.57 14.28
CA ARG A 217 0.65 -3.22 14.33
C ARG A 217 0.84 -2.51 12.98
N PRO A 218 -0.05 -1.57 12.61
CA PRO A 218 0.10 -0.77 11.40
C PRO A 218 1.48 -0.08 11.28
N GLU A 219 2.02 0.39 12.40
CA GLU A 219 3.33 1.03 12.47
C GLU A 219 4.47 0.10 12.05
N GLU A 220 4.36 -1.21 12.36
CA GLU A 220 5.39 -2.20 12.01
C GLU A 220 5.43 -2.48 10.51
N ALA A 221 4.26 -2.53 9.85
CA ALA A 221 4.19 -2.61 8.39
C ALA A 221 4.69 -1.32 7.73
N ALA A 222 4.34 -0.17 8.29
CA ALA A 222 4.79 1.13 7.79
C ALA A 222 6.31 1.32 7.91
N ASP A 223 6.95 0.83 8.97
CA ASP A 223 8.41 0.89 9.12
C ASP A 223 9.12 0.15 7.98
N VAL A 224 8.63 -1.01 7.59
CA VAL A 224 9.18 -1.76 6.46
C VAL A 224 8.93 -1.03 5.14
N ALA A 225 7.75 -0.44 4.94
CA ALA A 225 7.45 0.34 3.74
C ALA A 225 8.39 1.55 3.60
N VAL A 226 8.62 2.29 4.68
CA VAL A 226 9.54 3.43 4.74
C VAL A 226 10.99 3.00 4.52
N PHE A 227 11.40 1.86 5.07
CA PHE A 227 12.71 1.26 4.78
C PHE A 227 12.86 0.96 3.29
N LEU A 228 11.90 0.27 2.67
CA LEU A 228 11.94 -0.06 1.25
C LEU A 228 11.92 1.16 0.34
N ALA A 229 11.29 2.26 0.75
CA ALA A 229 11.30 3.53 0.05
C ALA A 229 12.65 4.26 0.15
N SER A 230 13.45 3.99 1.18
CA SER A 230 14.69 4.71 1.48
C SER A 230 15.92 4.17 0.74
N ASP A 231 16.99 4.95 0.72
CA ASP A 231 18.29 4.56 0.17
C ASP A 231 18.95 3.39 0.93
N ALA A 232 18.51 3.11 2.17
CA ALA A 232 18.95 1.93 2.92
C ALA A 232 18.56 0.62 2.25
N ALA A 233 17.52 0.62 1.41
CA ALA A 233 17.12 -0.49 0.56
C ALA A 233 17.68 -0.39 -0.88
N GLY A 234 18.79 0.32 -1.09
CA GLY A 234 19.33 0.69 -2.40
C GLY A 234 19.66 -0.47 -3.32
N PHE A 235 19.89 -1.68 -2.79
CA PHE A 235 20.14 -2.89 -3.60
C PHE A 235 18.96 -3.88 -3.56
N MET A 236 17.78 -3.42 -3.11
CA MET A 236 16.55 -4.22 -3.08
C MET A 236 15.58 -3.77 -4.16
N THR A 237 15.28 -4.64 -5.12
CA THR A 237 14.21 -4.45 -6.10
C THR A 237 13.61 -5.80 -6.49
N GLY A 238 12.31 -5.87 -6.73
CA GLY A 238 11.57 -7.10 -7.03
C GLY A 238 11.30 -7.98 -5.81
N ALA A 239 11.66 -7.55 -4.62
CA ALA A 239 11.43 -8.30 -3.39
C ALA A 239 9.95 -8.23 -2.97
N ASN A 240 9.44 -9.37 -2.46
CA ASN A 240 8.15 -9.46 -1.77
C ASN A 240 8.45 -9.81 -0.31
N VAL A 241 8.55 -8.81 0.54
CA VAL A 241 9.04 -8.92 1.92
C VAL A 241 7.91 -9.36 2.85
N ASP A 242 8.11 -10.45 3.57
CA ASP A 242 7.13 -10.95 4.53
C ASP A 242 7.14 -10.12 5.81
N VAL A 243 5.96 -9.62 6.20
CA VAL A 243 5.70 -8.88 7.44
C VAL A 243 4.49 -9.54 8.12
N ASN A 244 4.70 -10.75 8.65
CA ASN A 244 3.63 -11.66 9.04
C ASN A 244 3.83 -12.34 10.40
N GLY A 245 4.82 -11.91 11.18
CA GLY A 245 5.11 -12.49 12.50
C GLY A 245 5.62 -13.94 12.45
N GLY A 246 6.08 -14.41 11.28
CA GLY A 246 6.58 -15.77 11.08
C GLY A 246 5.50 -16.80 10.72
N THR A 247 4.30 -16.37 10.33
CA THR A 247 3.21 -17.29 9.93
C THR A 247 3.51 -17.98 8.60
N TYR A 248 4.30 -17.35 7.74
CA TYR A 248 4.74 -17.89 6.47
C TYR A 248 6.20 -17.52 6.22
N PHE A 249 6.95 -18.44 5.64
CA PHE A 249 8.35 -18.24 5.24
C PHE A 249 8.48 -18.42 3.72
N SER A 250 9.03 -17.43 3.00
CA SER A 250 9.27 -17.47 1.55
C SER A 250 10.70 -17.81 1.21
#